data_51a5d5910f23885cbe1161fa515bd985
#
_entry.id   51a5d5910f23885cbe1161fa515bd985
#
_cell.length_a   1.000
_cell.length_b   1.000
_cell.length_c   1.000
_cell.angle_alpha   90.00
_cell.angle_beta   90.00
_cell.angle_gamma   90.00
#
_symmetry.space_group_name_H-M   'P 1'
#
loop_
_entity.id
_entity.type
_entity.pdbx_description
1 polymer ?
#
loop_
_entity_poly.entity_id
_entity_poly.type
_entity_poly.pdbx_seq_one_letter_code
_entity_poly.pdbx_strand_id
1 'polypeptide(L)'
;PSPLAGYAAVTGVYGIGPPPALLPALLAFCLRGASRKTRAAALLVLFLIPGLGAVLVRMDWTQPVGAPLTVSLLQGNIPQESKWDAERIPMSLAAYEKLVQEYPAQLRVLPETALPMFLDEVPREYLAMLMTRGDTITGVVTPVKEPGKPAGYANIALGISRDRGLQSYAKTHLVPFGEYIPAGFS
;
A
#
# COMPACT_ATOMS: atom_id res chain seq x y z
N PRO A 1 -0.67 20.55 -1.60
CA PRO A 1 -0.95 19.65 -0.48
C PRO A 1 -1.39 20.45 0.74
N SER A 2 -2.27 19.86 1.59
CA SER A 2 -2.68 20.50 2.84
C SER A 2 -1.49 20.63 3.80
N PRO A 3 -1.36 21.75 4.56
CA PRO A 3 -0.34 21.86 5.61
C PRO A 3 -0.37 20.69 6.59
N LEU A 4 -1.56 20.13 6.87
CA LEU A 4 -1.72 19.01 7.80
C LEU A 4 -1.09 17.70 7.28
N ALA A 5 -0.83 17.57 5.98
CA ALA A 5 -0.13 16.43 5.41
C ALA A 5 1.32 16.28 5.93
N GLY A 6 1.93 17.37 6.42
CA GLY A 6 3.26 17.33 7.01
C GLY A 6 3.40 16.41 8.21
N TYR A 7 2.32 16.20 8.95
CA TYR A 7 2.33 15.27 10.08
C TYR A 7 2.54 13.81 9.67
N ALA A 8 2.22 13.44 8.42
CA ALA A 8 2.39 12.07 7.93
C ALA A 8 3.83 11.56 8.05
N ALA A 9 4.81 12.43 7.82
CA ALA A 9 6.22 12.06 7.88
C ALA A 9 6.69 11.64 9.30
N VAL A 10 6.03 12.19 10.34
CA VAL A 10 6.38 11.97 11.75
C VAL A 10 5.50 10.92 12.42
N THR A 11 4.19 10.94 12.12
CA THR A 11 3.17 10.16 12.84
C THR A 11 2.45 9.13 11.98
N GLY A 12 2.83 9.03 10.69
CA GLY A 12 2.16 8.16 9.74
C GLY A 12 0.75 8.64 9.37
N VAL A 13 0.03 7.85 8.60
CA VAL A 13 -1.32 8.18 8.11
C VAL A 13 -2.32 8.39 9.24
N TYR A 14 -2.21 7.65 10.33
CA TYR A 14 -3.11 7.76 11.48
C TYR A 14 -2.96 9.08 12.25
N GLY A 15 -1.76 9.65 12.25
CA GLY A 15 -1.50 10.94 12.89
C GLY A 15 -2.04 12.15 12.13
N ILE A 16 -2.51 11.97 10.89
CA ILE A 16 -3.15 13.05 10.12
C ILE A 16 -4.61 13.28 10.60
N GLY A 17 -5.27 12.28 11.18
CA GLY A 17 -6.68 12.37 11.60
C GLY A 17 -6.96 13.35 12.73
N PRO A 18 -6.21 13.32 13.87
CA PRO A 18 -6.47 14.20 15.01
C PRO A 18 -6.41 15.71 14.70
N PRO A 19 -5.42 16.25 13.94
CA PRO A 19 -5.36 17.68 13.63
C PRO A 19 -6.64 18.27 13.00
N PRO A 20 -7.21 17.69 11.92
CA PRO A 20 -8.47 18.20 11.35
C PRO A 20 -9.65 18.15 12.32
N ALA A 21 -9.70 17.16 13.22
CA ALA A 21 -10.77 17.05 14.21
C ALA A 21 -10.64 18.10 15.32
N LEU A 22 -9.42 18.46 15.71
CA LEU A 22 -9.15 19.46 16.74
C LEU A 22 -9.42 20.90 16.28
N LEU A 23 -9.16 21.25 15.01
CA LEU A 23 -9.33 22.61 14.52
C LEU A 23 -10.76 23.15 14.70
N PRO A 24 -11.83 22.49 14.25
CA PRO A 24 -13.19 22.96 14.45
C PRO A 24 -13.60 22.97 15.94
N ALA A 25 -13.10 22.03 16.75
CA ALA A 25 -13.36 22.01 18.18
C ALA A 25 -12.74 23.22 18.89
N LEU A 26 -11.49 23.57 18.56
CA LEU A 26 -10.82 24.76 19.08
C LEU A 26 -11.55 26.05 18.64
N LEU A 27 -11.99 26.11 17.40
CA LEU A 27 -12.76 27.24 16.90
C LEU A 27 -14.09 27.41 17.65
N ALA A 28 -14.85 26.32 17.80
CA ALA A 28 -16.09 26.33 18.56
C ALA A 28 -15.88 26.75 20.03
N PHE A 29 -14.79 26.29 20.64
CA PHE A 29 -14.41 26.68 21.99
C PHE A 29 -14.10 28.18 22.08
N CYS A 30 -13.38 28.75 21.12
CA CYS A 30 -13.12 30.19 21.07
C CYS A 30 -14.40 31.04 20.98
N LEU A 31 -15.45 30.53 20.29
CA LEU A 31 -16.72 31.22 20.10
C LEU A 31 -17.65 31.15 21.31
N ARG A 32 -17.53 30.12 22.18
CA ARG A 32 -18.45 29.82 23.28
C ARG A 32 -18.17 30.52 24.62
N GLY A 33 -17.49 31.66 24.64
CA GLY A 33 -17.43 32.50 25.85
C GLY A 33 -16.34 32.11 26.87
N ALA A 34 -15.28 31.45 26.46
CA ALA A 34 -14.10 31.18 27.30
C ALA A 34 -13.45 32.47 27.83
N SER A 35 -12.72 32.38 28.95
CA SER A 35 -11.96 33.50 29.47
C SER A 35 -10.94 34.01 28.42
N ARG A 36 -10.51 35.26 28.54
CA ARG A 36 -9.52 35.84 27.60
C ARG A 36 -8.24 34.99 27.50
N LYS A 37 -7.77 34.44 28.64
CA LYS A 37 -6.55 33.61 28.66
C LYS A 37 -6.75 32.27 27.94
N THR A 38 -7.86 31.60 28.19
CA THR A 38 -8.19 30.31 27.55
C THR A 38 -8.48 30.48 26.08
N ARG A 39 -9.14 31.57 25.65
CA ARG A 39 -9.34 31.89 24.25
C ARG A 39 -8.01 32.16 23.52
N ALA A 40 -7.11 32.93 24.12
CA ALA A 40 -5.79 33.19 23.55
C ALA A 40 -4.98 31.90 23.38
N ALA A 41 -5.01 31.01 24.36
CA ALA A 41 -4.35 29.70 24.27
C ALA A 41 -4.95 28.82 23.17
N ALA A 42 -6.29 28.78 23.04
CA ALA A 42 -6.98 28.03 21.99
C ALA A 42 -6.66 28.58 20.58
N LEU A 43 -6.62 29.89 20.43
CA LEU A 43 -6.20 30.54 19.18
C LEU A 43 -4.74 30.23 18.84
N LEU A 44 -3.85 30.27 19.83
CA LEU A 44 -2.45 29.89 19.63
C LEU A 44 -2.35 28.46 19.07
N VAL A 45 -3.04 27.48 19.69
CA VAL A 45 -3.03 26.09 19.24
C VAL A 45 -3.68 25.94 17.86
N LEU A 46 -4.78 26.68 17.59
CA LEU A 46 -5.48 26.70 16.32
C LEU A 46 -4.54 27.08 15.14
N PHE A 47 -3.64 28.04 15.36
CA PHE A 47 -2.66 28.45 14.34
C PHE A 47 -1.38 27.61 14.38
N LEU A 48 -0.99 27.12 15.55
CA LEU A 48 0.21 26.30 15.71
C LEU A 48 0.10 24.97 14.96
N ILE A 49 -1.06 24.32 15.00
CA ILE A 49 -1.29 23.05 14.30
C ILE A 49 -1.01 23.17 12.79
N PRO A 50 -1.69 24.05 12.02
CA PRO A 50 -1.40 24.17 10.60
C PRO A 50 -0.02 24.79 10.33
N GLY A 51 0.46 25.70 11.20
CA GLY A 51 1.80 26.28 11.08
C GLY A 51 2.90 25.25 11.17
N LEU A 52 2.87 24.38 12.20
CA LEU A 52 3.82 23.29 12.35
C LEU A 52 3.74 22.31 11.18
N GLY A 53 2.53 21.94 10.77
CA GLY A 53 2.33 21.07 9.62
C GLY A 53 2.91 21.67 8.33
N ALA A 54 2.77 22.98 8.12
CA ALA A 54 3.36 23.68 6.97
C ALA A 54 4.91 23.66 7.01
N VAL A 55 5.52 23.73 8.19
CA VAL A 55 6.97 23.56 8.33
C VAL A 55 7.37 22.14 8.00
N LEU A 56 6.69 21.15 8.56
CA LEU A 56 6.99 19.72 8.33
C LEU A 56 6.86 19.31 6.86
N VAL A 57 5.90 19.87 6.10
CA VAL A 57 5.76 19.64 4.65
C VAL A 57 6.99 20.11 3.86
N ARG A 58 7.68 21.15 4.35
CA ARG A 58 8.85 21.72 3.66
C ARG A 58 10.17 21.07 4.04
N MET A 59 10.15 20.18 5.02
CA MET A 59 11.36 19.46 5.43
C MET A 59 11.64 18.30 4.46
N ASP A 60 12.87 18.20 4.01
CA ASP A 60 13.35 17.05 3.25
C ASP A 60 13.63 15.88 4.20
N TRP A 61 12.68 14.94 4.29
CA TRP A 61 12.76 13.76 5.17
C TRP A 61 13.63 12.64 4.61
N THR A 62 13.87 12.66 3.29
CA THR A 62 14.60 11.63 2.55
C THR A 62 15.50 12.26 1.52
N GLN A 63 16.61 11.60 1.21
CA GLN A 63 17.48 11.99 0.12
C GLN A 63 17.51 10.88 -0.94
N PRO A 64 17.48 11.24 -2.24
CA PRO A 64 17.63 10.25 -3.30
C PRO A 64 18.98 9.57 -3.20
N VAL A 65 19.01 8.25 -3.38
CA VAL A 65 20.24 7.45 -3.40
C VAL A 65 20.31 6.70 -4.71
N GLY A 66 21.42 6.85 -5.46
CA GLY A 66 21.61 6.20 -6.74
C GLY A 66 20.97 6.91 -7.93
N ALA A 67 20.98 6.26 -9.09
CA ALA A 67 20.38 6.77 -10.31
C ALA A 67 18.84 6.62 -10.27
N PRO A 68 18.10 7.52 -10.94
CA PRO A 68 16.65 7.37 -11.09
C PRO A 68 16.29 6.05 -11.76
N LEU A 69 15.27 5.37 -11.23
CA LEU A 69 14.71 4.13 -11.76
C LEU A 69 13.40 4.44 -12.49
N THR A 70 13.26 3.93 -13.71
CA THR A 70 11.97 3.99 -14.41
C THR A 70 11.04 2.91 -13.87
N VAL A 71 9.83 3.31 -13.46
CA VAL A 71 8.82 2.41 -12.86
C VAL A 71 7.52 2.51 -13.63
N SER A 72 6.92 1.36 -13.99
CA SER A 72 5.56 1.25 -14.50
C SER A 72 4.66 0.62 -13.44
N LEU A 73 3.60 1.33 -13.04
CA LEU A 73 2.55 0.83 -12.17
C LEU A 73 1.41 0.31 -13.06
N LEU A 74 1.24 -1.01 -13.10
CA LEU A 74 0.33 -1.68 -14.04
C LEU A 74 -0.94 -2.12 -13.29
N GLN A 75 -2.08 -1.56 -13.68
CA GLN A 75 -3.36 -1.87 -13.05
C GLN A 75 -4.34 -2.43 -14.09
N GLY A 76 -4.70 -3.71 -13.93
CA GLY A 76 -5.58 -4.43 -14.86
C GLY A 76 -7.07 -4.13 -14.69
N ASN A 77 -7.48 -3.43 -13.61
CA ASN A 77 -8.89 -3.14 -13.26
C ASN A 77 -9.79 -4.39 -13.25
N ILE A 78 -9.26 -5.51 -12.77
CA ILE A 78 -10.03 -6.75 -12.67
C ILE A 78 -11.03 -6.62 -11.50
N PRO A 79 -12.34 -6.83 -11.74
CA PRO A 79 -13.34 -6.78 -10.67
C PRO A 79 -13.05 -7.81 -9.58
N GLN A 80 -13.20 -7.40 -8.32
CA GLN A 80 -12.85 -8.25 -7.16
C GLN A 80 -13.69 -9.53 -7.11
N GLU A 81 -14.98 -9.44 -7.48
CA GLU A 81 -15.94 -10.56 -7.46
C GLU A 81 -15.57 -11.67 -8.46
N SER A 82 -14.86 -11.31 -9.53
CA SER A 82 -14.49 -12.24 -10.58
C SER A 82 -13.02 -12.67 -10.55
N LYS A 83 -12.26 -12.18 -9.57
CA LYS A 83 -10.81 -12.38 -9.50
C LYS A 83 -10.41 -13.85 -9.36
N TRP A 84 -11.21 -14.63 -8.62
CA TRP A 84 -10.98 -16.05 -8.35
C TRP A 84 -11.84 -16.98 -9.22
N ASP A 85 -12.54 -16.45 -10.19
CA ASP A 85 -13.30 -17.23 -11.15
C ASP A 85 -12.34 -17.92 -12.13
N ALA A 86 -12.29 -19.25 -12.08
CA ALA A 86 -11.38 -20.05 -12.91
C ALA A 86 -11.54 -19.80 -14.42
N GLU A 87 -12.76 -19.48 -14.88
CA GLU A 87 -13.02 -19.17 -16.28
C GLU A 87 -12.44 -17.81 -16.70
N ARG A 88 -12.21 -16.91 -15.74
CA ARG A 88 -11.69 -15.55 -15.98
C ARG A 88 -10.21 -15.38 -15.73
N ILE A 89 -9.55 -16.36 -15.09
CA ILE A 89 -8.12 -16.33 -14.87
C ILE A 89 -7.31 -16.10 -16.16
N PRO A 90 -7.58 -16.80 -17.28
CA PRO A 90 -6.84 -16.58 -18.52
C PRO A 90 -6.97 -15.15 -19.05
N MET A 91 -8.16 -14.55 -18.93
CA MET A 91 -8.40 -13.16 -19.35
C MET A 91 -7.64 -12.16 -18.46
N SER A 92 -7.57 -12.43 -17.15
CA SER A 92 -6.79 -11.60 -16.21
C SER A 92 -5.29 -11.66 -16.51
N LEU A 93 -4.76 -12.86 -16.76
CA LEU A 93 -3.36 -13.05 -17.14
C LEU A 93 -3.04 -12.34 -18.48
N ALA A 94 -3.90 -12.48 -19.49
CA ALA A 94 -3.75 -11.80 -20.78
C ALA A 94 -3.77 -10.27 -20.66
N ALA A 95 -4.61 -9.73 -19.75
CA ALA A 95 -4.66 -8.30 -19.49
C ALA A 95 -3.32 -7.78 -18.91
N TYR A 96 -2.75 -8.48 -17.93
CA TYR A 96 -1.46 -8.11 -17.36
C TYR A 96 -0.30 -8.36 -18.32
N GLU A 97 -0.32 -9.42 -19.12
CA GLU A 97 0.64 -9.66 -20.18
C GLU A 97 0.68 -8.48 -21.17
N LYS A 98 -0.48 -8.06 -21.65
CA LYS A 98 -0.60 -6.89 -22.53
C LYS A 98 -0.01 -5.63 -21.89
N LEU A 99 -0.35 -5.33 -20.63
CA LEU A 99 0.17 -4.16 -19.92
C LEU A 99 1.71 -4.22 -19.76
N VAL A 100 2.26 -5.39 -19.44
CA VAL A 100 3.71 -5.61 -19.30
C VAL A 100 4.44 -5.38 -20.63
N GLN A 101 3.83 -5.78 -21.74
CA GLN A 101 4.40 -5.58 -23.07
C GLN A 101 4.30 -4.13 -23.56
N GLU A 102 3.18 -3.46 -23.24
CA GLU A 102 2.88 -2.10 -23.70
C GLU A 102 3.64 -1.03 -22.90
N TYR A 103 3.93 -1.29 -21.61
CA TYR A 103 4.57 -0.32 -20.71
C TYR A 103 5.90 -0.86 -20.14
N PRO A 104 6.96 -1.00 -20.98
CA PRO A 104 8.26 -1.46 -20.52
C PRO A 104 8.90 -0.45 -19.57
N ALA A 105 9.52 -0.94 -18.49
CA ALA A 105 10.27 -0.14 -17.53
C ALA A 105 11.34 -1.00 -16.85
N GLN A 106 12.29 -0.37 -16.16
CA GLN A 106 13.29 -1.09 -15.37
C GLN A 106 12.64 -1.89 -14.23
N LEU A 107 11.57 -1.34 -13.64
CA LEU A 107 10.75 -2.03 -12.65
C LEU A 107 9.27 -1.89 -13.02
N ARG A 108 8.55 -3.00 -13.03
CA ARG A 108 7.09 -3.04 -13.20
C ARG A 108 6.46 -3.53 -11.92
N VAL A 109 5.41 -2.87 -11.49
CA VAL A 109 4.69 -3.19 -10.27
C VAL A 109 3.24 -3.49 -10.62
N LEU A 110 2.83 -4.72 -10.34
CA LEU A 110 1.46 -5.19 -10.46
C LEU A 110 0.80 -5.19 -9.07
N PRO A 111 -0.54 -5.10 -8.98
CA PRO A 111 -1.23 -5.03 -7.70
C PRO A 111 -1.21 -6.36 -6.92
N GLU A 112 -1.73 -6.30 -5.69
CA GLU A 112 -2.00 -7.47 -4.86
C GLU A 112 -2.91 -8.46 -5.60
N THR A 113 -2.52 -9.74 -5.58
CA THR A 113 -3.25 -10.82 -6.26
C THR A 113 -3.48 -10.52 -7.77
N ALA A 114 -2.47 -9.96 -8.43
CA ALA A 114 -2.51 -9.82 -9.90
C ALA A 114 -2.48 -11.20 -10.59
N LEU A 115 -1.87 -12.19 -9.94
CA LEU A 115 -1.91 -13.59 -10.32
C LEU A 115 -2.90 -14.32 -9.40
N PRO A 116 -4.17 -14.52 -9.83
CA PRO A 116 -5.22 -15.12 -9.01
C PRO A 116 -5.16 -16.65 -9.02
N MET A 117 -4.00 -17.20 -8.67
CA MET A 117 -3.71 -18.64 -8.55
C MET A 117 -2.56 -18.82 -7.56
N PHE A 118 -2.30 -20.06 -7.17
CA PHE A 118 -1.14 -20.35 -6.37
C PHE A 118 0.15 -20.24 -7.19
N LEU A 119 1.25 -19.85 -6.53
CA LEU A 119 2.54 -19.64 -7.20
C LEU A 119 3.03 -20.89 -7.96
N ASP A 120 2.80 -22.08 -7.43
CA ASP A 120 3.18 -23.37 -8.03
C ASP A 120 2.30 -23.74 -9.25
N GLU A 121 1.14 -23.09 -9.40
CA GLU A 121 0.25 -23.25 -10.55
C GLU A 121 0.55 -22.25 -11.68
N VAL A 122 1.34 -21.20 -11.40
CA VAL A 122 1.67 -20.18 -12.43
C VAL A 122 2.53 -20.81 -13.52
N PRO A 123 2.12 -20.71 -14.81
CA PRO A 123 2.90 -21.27 -15.91
C PRO A 123 4.32 -20.68 -15.94
N ARG A 124 5.33 -21.53 -16.13
CA ARG A 124 6.72 -21.11 -16.17
C ARG A 124 6.99 -20.10 -17.30
N GLU A 125 6.32 -20.27 -18.41
CA GLU A 125 6.39 -19.38 -19.58
C GLU A 125 5.87 -17.98 -19.22
N TYR A 126 4.83 -17.91 -18.39
CA TYR A 126 4.29 -16.62 -17.88
C TYR A 126 5.28 -15.93 -16.94
N LEU A 127 5.90 -16.66 -16.02
CA LEU A 127 6.97 -16.12 -15.18
C LEU A 127 8.17 -15.66 -16.01
N ALA A 128 8.56 -16.42 -17.04
CA ALA A 128 9.63 -16.04 -17.95
C ALA A 128 9.28 -14.77 -18.75
N MET A 129 8.03 -14.62 -19.18
CA MET A 129 7.55 -13.40 -19.83
C MET A 129 7.65 -12.19 -18.89
N LEU A 130 7.32 -12.34 -17.61
CA LEU A 130 7.45 -11.29 -16.59
C LEU A 130 8.93 -10.90 -16.32
N MET A 131 9.90 -11.74 -16.67
CA MET A 131 11.34 -11.42 -16.59
C MET A 131 11.84 -10.64 -17.82
N THR A 132 11.04 -10.52 -18.89
CA THR A 132 11.46 -9.81 -20.08
C THR A 132 11.38 -8.30 -19.90
N ARG A 133 12.36 -7.55 -20.39
CA ARG A 133 12.35 -6.07 -20.41
C ARG A 133 12.30 -5.37 -19.05
N GLY A 134 12.84 -5.98 -17.99
CA GLY A 134 12.96 -5.40 -16.65
C GLY A 134 12.45 -6.31 -15.54
N ASP A 135 12.67 -5.90 -14.30
CA ASP A 135 12.21 -6.62 -13.11
C ASP A 135 10.72 -6.40 -12.88
N THR A 136 10.06 -7.36 -12.25
CA THR A 136 8.63 -7.27 -11.94
C THR A 136 8.38 -7.58 -10.48
N ILE A 137 7.53 -6.80 -9.82
CA ILE A 137 6.94 -7.11 -8.52
C ILE A 137 5.46 -7.37 -8.74
N THR A 138 4.95 -8.50 -8.24
CA THR A 138 3.54 -8.88 -8.37
C THR A 138 3.03 -9.53 -7.09
N GLY A 139 1.75 -9.35 -6.79
CA GLY A 139 1.07 -10.08 -5.73
C GLY A 139 0.61 -11.45 -6.23
N VAL A 140 0.89 -12.48 -5.44
CA VAL A 140 0.47 -13.87 -5.70
C VAL A 140 0.23 -14.59 -4.37
N VAL A 141 -0.50 -15.69 -4.42
CA VAL A 141 -0.77 -16.54 -3.25
C VAL A 141 0.16 -17.75 -3.25
N THR A 142 0.63 -18.15 -2.07
CA THR A 142 1.41 -19.38 -1.90
C THR A 142 0.81 -20.25 -0.81
N PRO A 143 0.76 -21.59 -0.97
CA PRO A 143 0.34 -22.48 0.10
C PRO A 143 1.37 -22.46 1.23
N VAL A 144 0.88 -22.45 2.47
CA VAL A 144 1.70 -22.53 3.68
C VAL A 144 1.32 -23.77 4.46
N LYS A 145 2.31 -24.60 4.78
CA LYS A 145 2.15 -25.77 5.64
C LYS A 145 2.99 -25.58 6.90
N GLU A 146 2.34 -25.33 8.03
CA GLU A 146 3.01 -25.29 9.33
C GLU A 146 2.73 -26.60 10.06
N PRO A 147 3.77 -27.22 10.70
CA PRO A 147 3.57 -28.44 11.48
C PRO A 147 2.50 -28.23 12.57
N GLY A 148 1.50 -29.11 12.61
CA GLY A 148 0.42 -29.07 13.60
C GLY A 148 -0.69 -28.04 13.36
N LYS A 149 -0.65 -27.31 12.23
CA LYS A 149 -1.72 -26.40 11.83
C LYS A 149 -2.42 -26.89 10.55
N PRO A 150 -3.69 -26.48 10.34
CA PRO A 150 -4.36 -26.71 9.06
C PRO A 150 -3.56 -26.08 7.91
N ALA A 151 -3.69 -26.66 6.71
CA ALA A 151 -3.13 -26.05 5.51
C ALA A 151 -3.72 -24.65 5.31
N GLY A 152 -2.84 -23.67 5.14
CA GLY A 152 -3.19 -22.26 4.94
C GLY A 152 -2.57 -21.72 3.66
N TYR A 153 -2.73 -20.44 3.45
CA TYR A 153 -2.08 -19.72 2.36
C TYR A 153 -1.56 -18.37 2.86
N ALA A 154 -0.59 -17.84 2.17
CA ALA A 154 -0.06 -16.51 2.42
C ALA A 154 -0.12 -15.66 1.15
N ASN A 155 -0.52 -14.41 1.30
CA ASN A 155 -0.33 -13.40 0.27
C ASN A 155 1.14 -12.99 0.27
N ILE A 156 1.79 -13.08 -0.88
CA ILE A 156 3.19 -12.70 -1.03
C ILE A 156 3.35 -11.62 -2.09
N ALA A 157 4.31 -10.75 -1.89
CA ALA A 157 4.90 -9.95 -2.93
C ALA A 157 6.03 -10.78 -3.56
N LEU A 158 5.89 -11.11 -4.83
CA LEU A 158 6.86 -11.88 -5.60
C LEU A 158 7.69 -10.91 -6.46
N GLY A 159 8.97 -10.83 -6.18
CA GLY A 159 9.96 -10.19 -7.05
C GLY A 159 10.47 -11.16 -8.09
N ILE A 160 10.40 -10.79 -9.35
CA ILE A 160 10.77 -11.58 -10.51
C ILE A 160 11.87 -10.83 -11.25
N SER A 161 13.09 -11.31 -11.20
CA SER A 161 14.27 -10.69 -11.81
C SER A 161 15.03 -11.70 -12.64
N ARG A 162 15.54 -11.25 -13.78
CA ARG A 162 16.38 -12.09 -14.64
C ARG A 162 17.70 -12.44 -13.95
N ASP A 163 18.27 -11.48 -13.23
CA ASP A 163 19.61 -11.63 -12.64
C ASP A 163 19.57 -12.24 -11.23
N ARG A 164 18.48 -12.01 -10.49
CA ARG A 164 18.32 -12.42 -9.09
C ARG A 164 17.34 -13.58 -8.89
N GLY A 165 16.67 -14.02 -9.96
CA GLY A 165 15.63 -15.05 -9.89
C GLY A 165 14.37 -14.58 -9.19
N LEU A 166 13.69 -15.53 -8.53
CA LEU A 166 12.46 -15.28 -7.77
C LEU A 166 12.80 -14.95 -6.31
N GLN A 167 12.23 -13.86 -5.82
CA GLN A 167 12.30 -13.44 -4.42
C GLN A 167 10.89 -13.26 -3.89
N SER A 168 10.61 -13.68 -2.67
CA SER A 168 9.28 -13.54 -2.08
C SER A 168 9.32 -12.88 -0.71
N TYR A 169 8.29 -12.07 -0.43
CA TYR A 169 8.04 -11.49 0.88
C TYR A 169 6.59 -11.78 1.28
N ALA A 170 6.40 -12.51 2.36
CA ALA A 170 5.06 -12.81 2.86
C ALA A 170 4.48 -11.62 3.64
N LYS A 171 3.19 -11.33 3.43
CA LYS A 171 2.46 -10.31 4.18
C LYS A 171 2.45 -10.66 5.66
N THR A 172 2.99 -9.78 6.50
CA THR A 172 3.12 -10.00 7.94
C THR A 172 2.00 -9.33 8.76
N HIS A 173 1.44 -8.22 8.26
CA HIS A 173 0.35 -7.50 8.90
C HIS A 173 -0.97 -7.85 8.19
N LEU A 174 -1.66 -8.83 8.74
CA LEU A 174 -2.93 -9.31 8.19
C LEU A 174 -4.09 -8.41 8.62
N VAL A 175 -5.10 -8.31 7.77
CA VAL A 175 -6.32 -7.52 8.03
C VAL A 175 -7.25 -8.31 8.97
N PRO A 176 -7.57 -7.79 10.18
CA PRO A 176 -8.51 -8.44 11.09
C PRO A 176 -9.88 -8.61 10.40
N PHE A 177 -10.52 -9.78 10.62
CA PHE A 177 -11.79 -10.20 10.05
C PHE A 177 -11.82 -10.36 8.52
N GLY A 178 -10.77 -9.97 7.80
CA GLY A 178 -10.62 -10.18 6.36
C GLY A 178 -9.68 -11.33 6.04
N GLU A 179 -8.55 -11.39 6.74
CA GLU A 179 -7.49 -12.38 6.50
C GLU A 179 -7.24 -13.28 7.72
N TYR A 180 -7.71 -12.88 8.89
CA TYR A 180 -7.72 -13.73 10.10
C TYR A 180 -8.83 -13.31 11.06
N ILE A 181 -9.26 -14.24 11.90
CA ILE A 181 -10.19 -13.96 13.01
C ILE A 181 -9.35 -13.70 14.27
N PRO A 182 -9.45 -12.51 14.90
CA PRO A 182 -8.70 -12.23 16.12
C PRO A 182 -9.06 -13.18 17.26
N ALA A 183 -8.08 -13.49 18.11
CA ALA A 183 -8.30 -14.30 19.29
C ALA A 183 -9.39 -13.69 20.19
N GLY A 184 -10.37 -14.51 20.59
CA GLY A 184 -11.55 -14.06 21.35
C GLY A 184 -12.82 -13.85 20.52
N PHE A 185 -12.75 -13.98 19.20
CA PHE A 185 -13.90 -13.96 18.28
C PHE A 185 -14.04 -15.27 17.48
N SER A 186 -13.21 -16.26 17.77
CA SER A 186 -13.22 -17.61 17.17
C SER A 186 -13.93 -18.60 18.08
#